data_91473243d572d39d93f3f73b4332b396
#
_entry.id   91473243d572d39d93f3f73b4332b396
#
_cell.length_a   1.000
_cell.length_b   1.000
_cell.length_c   1.000
_cell.angle_alpha   90.00
_cell.angle_beta   90.00
_cell.angle_gamma   90.00
#
_symmetry.space_group_name_H-M   'P 1'
#
loop_
_entity.id
_entity.type
_entity.pdbx_description
1 polymer ?
#
loop_
_entity_poly.entity_id
_entity_poly.type
_entity_poly.pdbx_seq_one_letter_code
_entity_poly.pdbx_strand_id
1 'polypeptide(L)'
;FSVQFKSTVNDPEFVDVWFRKNGTNVAASNSKFGISQRKSAGIPSHMIGSLNFFIGLEKNDYVELAWRPSDIGVTIEHFGTDTSPTRPATPSIIATMSYLSSNGYTSNLFTMPYISAVTNGSATISHLANTVSGMTYKYIIVG
;
A
#
# COMPACT_ATOMS: atom_id res chain seq x y z
N PHE A 1 2.72 -1.87 2.99
CA PHE A 1 4.18 -1.86 2.85
C PHE A 1 4.76 -0.47 3.08
N SER A 2 6.04 -0.43 3.39
CA SER A 2 6.86 0.78 3.38
C SER A 2 8.20 0.45 2.71
N VAL A 3 8.66 1.31 1.80
CA VAL A 3 9.90 1.13 1.00
C VAL A 3 10.78 2.35 1.11
N GLN A 4 12.08 2.15 1.33
CA GLN A 4 13.09 3.21 1.34
C GLN A 4 13.64 3.39 -0.08
N PHE A 5 13.33 4.50 -0.72
CA PHE A 5 13.88 4.88 -2.02
C PHE A 5 15.01 5.89 -1.88
N LYS A 6 15.99 5.79 -2.78
CA LYS A 6 17.12 6.70 -2.91
C LYS A 6 17.26 7.10 -4.37
N SER A 7 17.50 8.39 -4.63
CA SER A 7 17.87 8.89 -5.96
C SER A 7 19.23 9.58 -5.94
N THR A 8 20.08 9.21 -6.89
CA THR A 8 21.37 9.87 -7.18
C THR A 8 21.30 10.74 -8.43
N VAL A 9 20.11 10.91 -9.01
CA VAL A 9 19.84 11.63 -10.26
C VAL A 9 19.73 13.14 -10.03
N ASN A 10 20.12 13.92 -11.03
CA ASN A 10 20.06 15.39 -10.95
C ASN A 10 18.65 15.96 -11.16
N ASP A 11 17.75 15.16 -11.73
CA ASP A 11 16.39 15.54 -12.03
C ASP A 11 15.41 14.80 -11.10
N PRO A 12 14.19 15.36 -10.89
CA PRO A 12 13.14 14.65 -10.18
C PRO A 12 12.75 13.38 -10.93
N GLU A 13 12.65 12.28 -10.21
CA GLU A 13 12.32 10.96 -10.72
C GLU A 13 11.05 10.41 -10.10
N PHE A 14 10.61 9.25 -10.58
CA PHE A 14 9.49 8.54 -9.97
C PHE A 14 9.72 7.04 -9.92
N VAL A 15 8.95 6.39 -9.06
CA VAL A 15 8.89 4.93 -8.95
C VAL A 15 7.44 4.50 -9.00
N ASP A 16 7.13 3.59 -9.90
CA ASP A 16 5.88 2.84 -9.89
C ASP A 16 6.04 1.62 -8.99
N VAL A 17 5.05 1.36 -8.15
CA VAL A 17 5.00 0.18 -7.25
C VAL A 17 3.60 -0.43 -7.35
N TRP A 18 3.54 -1.74 -7.59
CA TRP A 18 2.26 -2.45 -7.72
C TRP A 18 2.33 -3.86 -7.14
N PHE A 19 1.18 -4.47 -6.98
CA PHE A 19 1.09 -5.86 -6.56
C PHE A 19 0.93 -6.81 -7.74
N ARG A 20 1.50 -8.00 -7.57
CA ARG A 20 1.24 -9.15 -8.44
C ARG A 20 0.71 -10.30 -7.58
N LYS A 21 -0.24 -11.03 -8.11
CA LYS A 21 -0.81 -12.24 -7.52
C LYS A 21 -0.49 -13.41 -8.44
N ASN A 22 0.17 -14.42 -7.94
CA ASN A 22 0.56 -15.61 -8.73
C ASN A 22 1.27 -15.25 -10.05
N GLY A 23 2.18 -14.26 -10.01
CA GLY A 23 2.89 -13.79 -11.18
C GLY A 23 2.11 -12.85 -12.11
N THR A 24 0.84 -12.56 -11.85
CA THR A 24 -0.01 -11.69 -12.68
C THR A 24 -0.24 -10.34 -11.98
N ASN A 25 -0.15 -9.24 -12.75
CA ASN A 25 -0.38 -7.90 -12.20
C ASN A 25 -1.81 -7.75 -11.69
N VAL A 26 -1.95 -7.22 -10.48
CA VAL A 26 -3.25 -6.89 -9.89
C VAL A 26 -3.72 -5.56 -10.46
N ALA A 27 -4.91 -5.56 -11.07
CA ALA A 27 -5.49 -4.35 -11.62
C ALA A 27 -5.67 -3.25 -10.56
N ALA A 28 -5.46 -2.00 -10.94
CA ALA A 28 -5.59 -0.81 -10.08
C ALA A 28 -4.71 -0.82 -8.80
N SER A 29 -3.65 -1.64 -8.75
CA SER A 29 -2.73 -1.69 -7.60
C SER A 29 -1.48 -0.83 -7.77
N ASN A 30 -1.27 -0.20 -8.93
CA ASN A 30 -0.10 0.65 -9.17
C ASN A 30 -0.22 1.98 -8.46
N SER A 31 0.86 2.38 -7.82
CA SER A 31 1.03 3.70 -7.20
C SER A 31 2.35 4.31 -7.66
N LYS A 32 2.32 5.59 -8.01
CA LYS A 32 3.48 6.35 -8.48
C LYS A 32 3.98 7.26 -7.37
N PHE A 33 5.24 7.09 -6.97
CA PHE A 33 5.91 7.90 -5.97
C PHE A 33 6.93 8.81 -6.64
N GLY A 34 6.81 10.13 -6.45
CA GLY A 34 7.77 11.11 -6.93
C GLY A 34 8.95 11.22 -5.97
N ILE A 35 10.18 11.21 -6.49
CA ILE A 35 11.41 11.33 -5.73
C ILE A 35 12.10 12.61 -6.19
N SER A 36 12.48 13.47 -5.23
CA SER A 36 13.22 14.69 -5.54
C SER A 36 14.59 14.36 -6.14
N GLN A 37 15.10 15.27 -6.94
CA GLN A 37 16.49 15.24 -7.39
C GLN A 37 17.47 15.12 -6.22
N ARG A 38 18.67 14.61 -6.45
CA ARG A 38 19.74 14.62 -5.45
C ARG A 38 20.03 16.04 -4.98
N LYS A 39 20.42 16.21 -3.72
CA LYS A 39 20.73 17.54 -3.14
C LYS A 39 21.97 18.16 -3.77
N SER A 40 23.01 17.36 -3.99
CA SER A 40 24.27 17.74 -4.65
C SER A 40 25.05 16.50 -5.05
N ALA A 41 26.21 16.69 -5.73
CA ALA A 41 27.10 15.58 -6.04
C ALA A 41 27.49 14.82 -4.76
N GLY A 42 27.25 13.51 -4.75
CA GLY A 42 27.52 12.63 -3.60
C GLY A 42 26.48 12.69 -2.47
N ILE A 43 25.45 13.55 -2.54
CA ILE A 43 24.39 13.63 -1.54
C ILE A 43 23.05 13.26 -2.19
N PRO A 44 22.63 11.98 -2.11
CA PRO A 44 21.37 11.52 -2.69
C PRO A 44 20.16 12.13 -2.00
N SER A 45 19.01 12.08 -2.66
CA SER A 45 17.71 12.26 -2.02
C SER A 45 17.15 10.93 -1.56
N HIS A 46 16.30 10.97 -0.55
CA HIS A 46 15.61 9.80 -0.01
C HIS A 46 14.13 10.07 0.13
N MET A 47 13.33 9.03 -0.05
CA MET A 47 11.88 9.07 0.13
C MET A 47 11.39 7.72 0.67
N ILE A 48 10.38 7.77 1.52
CA ILE A 48 9.66 6.58 1.97
C ILE A 48 8.34 6.53 1.21
N GLY A 49 8.17 5.50 0.37
CA GLY A 49 6.90 5.14 -0.23
C GLY A 49 6.13 4.20 0.68
N SER A 50 4.88 4.51 1.00
CA SER A 50 4.04 3.65 1.83
C SER A 50 2.63 3.58 1.25
N LEU A 51 2.04 2.38 1.28
CA LEU A 51 0.69 2.13 0.82
C LEU A 51 0.08 0.93 1.55
N ASN A 52 -1.20 1.05 1.88
CA ASN A 52 -2.04 -0.07 2.31
C ASN A 52 -2.90 -0.54 1.14
N PHE A 53 -3.03 -1.85 0.98
CA PHE A 53 -3.82 -2.45 -0.10
C PHE A 53 -4.54 -3.70 0.41
N PHE A 54 -5.78 -3.89 -0.04
CA PHE A 54 -6.56 -5.08 0.26
C PHE A 54 -6.60 -5.97 -0.96
N ILE A 55 -6.30 -7.24 -0.78
CA ILE A 55 -6.29 -8.22 -1.85
C ILE A 55 -7.00 -9.51 -1.41
N GLY A 56 -7.88 -10.02 -2.26
CA GLY A 56 -8.50 -11.33 -2.05
C GLY A 56 -7.52 -12.45 -2.38
N LEU A 57 -7.25 -13.32 -1.40
CA LEU A 57 -6.35 -14.46 -1.56
C LEU A 57 -7.07 -15.76 -1.22
N GLU A 58 -6.77 -16.79 -1.99
CA GLU A 58 -7.19 -18.16 -1.74
C GLU A 58 -6.03 -19.00 -1.19
N LYS A 59 -6.32 -20.22 -0.80
CA LYS A 59 -5.28 -21.15 -0.35
C LYS A 59 -4.24 -21.35 -1.45
N ASN A 60 -2.96 -21.21 -1.09
CA ASN A 60 -1.78 -21.32 -1.95
C ASN A 60 -1.55 -20.13 -2.91
N ASP A 61 -2.34 -19.06 -2.84
CA ASP A 61 -1.98 -17.82 -3.52
C ASP A 61 -0.74 -17.19 -2.88
N TYR A 62 0.07 -16.52 -3.69
CA TYR A 62 1.15 -15.69 -3.22
C TYR A 62 1.08 -14.28 -3.83
N VAL A 63 1.61 -13.30 -3.10
CA VAL A 63 1.64 -11.90 -3.50
C VAL A 63 3.09 -11.45 -3.62
N GLU A 64 3.36 -10.72 -4.67
CA GLU A 64 4.64 -10.07 -4.93
C GLU A 64 4.44 -8.56 -4.93
N LEU A 65 5.42 -7.83 -4.40
CA LEU A 65 5.55 -6.40 -4.58
C LEU A 65 6.51 -6.15 -5.73
N ALA A 66 6.01 -5.62 -6.83
CA ALA A 66 6.80 -5.25 -8.00
C ALA A 66 7.04 -3.74 -8.02
N TRP A 67 8.17 -3.32 -8.55
CA TRP A 67 8.52 -1.91 -8.68
C TRP A 67 9.30 -1.62 -9.94
N ARG A 68 9.20 -0.38 -10.43
CA ARG A 68 9.91 0.11 -11.60
C ARG A 68 10.29 1.58 -11.41
N PRO A 69 11.57 1.91 -11.37
CA PRO A 69 12.02 3.31 -11.37
C PRO A 69 11.99 3.90 -12.77
N SER A 70 11.93 5.23 -12.86
CA SER A 70 12.07 5.98 -14.11
C SER A 70 13.52 6.07 -14.59
N ASP A 71 14.49 5.99 -13.66
CA ASP A 71 15.92 6.05 -13.95
C ASP A 71 16.69 5.02 -13.14
N ILE A 72 17.81 4.52 -13.69
CA ILE A 72 18.68 3.52 -13.06
C ILE A 72 19.36 4.05 -11.79
N GLY A 73 19.51 5.37 -11.63
CA GLY A 73 20.04 5.99 -10.41
C GLY A 73 19.06 6.02 -9.24
N VAL A 74 17.83 5.52 -9.43
CA VAL A 74 16.87 5.31 -8.37
C VAL A 74 16.91 3.87 -7.89
N THR A 75 17.17 3.68 -6.61
CA THR A 75 17.37 2.37 -5.98
C THR A 75 16.54 2.22 -4.70
N ILE A 76 16.38 0.98 -4.24
CA ILE A 76 15.89 0.67 -2.89
C ILE A 76 17.12 0.53 -2.00
N GLU A 77 17.11 1.20 -0.84
CA GLU A 77 18.26 1.26 0.04
C GLU A 77 17.96 0.77 1.46
N HIS A 78 18.93 0.12 2.07
CA HIS A 78 18.93 -0.22 3.49
C HIS A 78 20.08 0.53 4.19
N PHE A 79 19.96 0.75 5.48
CA PHE A 79 21.06 1.25 6.31
C PHE A 79 21.39 0.25 7.41
N GLY A 80 22.67 0.01 7.62
CA GLY A 80 23.15 -0.80 8.73
C GLY A 80 22.90 -0.15 10.09
N THR A 81 23.22 -0.89 11.15
CA THR A 81 23.26 -0.34 12.52
C THR A 81 24.32 0.76 12.60
N ASP A 82 24.10 1.73 13.47
CA ASP A 82 25.07 2.77 13.75
C ASP A 82 25.42 2.79 15.25
N THR A 83 26.58 3.31 15.59
CA THR A 83 27.06 3.37 16.97
C THR A 83 27.17 4.81 17.49
N SER A 84 27.08 5.81 16.61
CA SER A 84 27.21 7.24 16.98
C SER A 84 26.24 8.15 16.19
N PRO A 85 25.01 8.38 16.67
CA PRO A 85 24.37 7.75 17.83
C PRO A 85 23.99 6.30 17.55
N THR A 86 23.87 5.51 18.60
CA THR A 86 23.40 4.11 18.46
C THR A 86 22.00 4.08 17.88
N ARG A 87 21.83 3.39 16.76
CA ARG A 87 20.54 3.16 16.10
C ARG A 87 20.48 1.78 15.46
N PRO A 88 19.29 1.17 15.39
CA PRO A 88 19.11 -0.09 14.67
C PRO A 88 19.28 0.09 13.16
N ALA A 89 19.43 -1.01 12.46
CA ALA A 89 19.38 -1.03 11.00
C ALA A 89 18.01 -0.58 10.48
N THR A 90 18.02 0.11 9.34
CA THR A 90 16.81 0.49 8.61
C THR A 90 16.62 -0.49 7.46
N PRO A 91 15.56 -1.29 7.44
CA PRO A 91 15.29 -2.21 6.35
C PRO A 91 14.93 -1.45 5.06
N SER A 92 15.25 -2.01 3.92
CA SER A 92 14.90 -1.46 2.62
C SER A 92 13.38 -1.50 2.36
N ILE A 93 12.73 -2.57 2.82
CA ILE A 93 11.29 -2.78 2.70
C ILE A 93 10.75 -3.35 4.01
N ILE A 94 9.62 -2.82 4.46
CA ILE A 94 8.80 -3.41 5.51
C ILE A 94 7.48 -3.81 4.86
N ALA A 95 7.21 -5.11 4.82
CA ALA A 95 5.92 -5.63 4.34
C ALA A 95 5.18 -6.26 5.52
N THR A 96 3.94 -5.85 5.72
CA THR A 96 3.05 -6.40 6.73
C THR A 96 1.80 -6.92 6.05
N MET A 97 1.44 -8.14 6.36
CA MET A 97 0.18 -8.74 5.92
C MET A 97 -0.65 -9.06 7.16
N SER A 98 -1.88 -8.55 7.18
CA SER A 98 -2.86 -8.85 8.22
C SER A 98 -4.04 -9.58 7.59
N TYR A 99 -4.44 -10.65 8.23
CA TYR A 99 -5.60 -11.41 7.81
C TYR A 99 -6.87 -10.76 8.35
N LEU A 100 -7.80 -10.41 7.48
CA LEU A 100 -8.98 -9.64 7.86
C LEU A 100 -10.24 -10.48 8.06
N SER A 101 -10.31 -11.68 7.48
CA SER A 101 -11.49 -12.54 7.60
C SER A 101 -11.18 -14.00 7.29
N SER A 102 -11.71 -14.91 8.09
CA SER A 102 -11.74 -16.35 7.82
C SER A 102 -13.13 -16.94 7.87
N ASN A 103 -14.13 -16.18 7.60
CA ASN A 103 -15.43 -16.82 7.63
C ASN A 103 -15.45 -17.90 6.56
N GLY A 104 -15.25 -19.14 6.99
CA GLY A 104 -15.43 -20.36 6.19
C GLY A 104 -16.88 -20.58 5.79
N TYR A 105 -17.58 -19.50 5.48
CA TYR A 105 -18.85 -19.51 4.80
C TYR A 105 -18.56 -19.46 3.30
N THR A 106 -18.65 -20.62 2.68
CA THR A 106 -18.90 -20.74 1.26
C THR A 106 -19.96 -19.72 0.86
N SER A 107 -19.57 -18.83 -0.04
CA SER A 107 -20.45 -17.97 -0.80
C SER A 107 -21.51 -17.20 0.00
N ASN A 108 -21.11 -16.06 0.54
CA ASN A 108 -21.95 -14.87 0.41
C ASN A 108 -21.14 -13.65 0.82
N LEU A 109 -20.62 -12.99 -0.18
CA LEU A 109 -20.30 -11.58 -0.26
C LEU A 109 -20.30 -10.86 1.08
N PHE A 110 -19.12 -10.60 1.61
CA PHE A 110 -18.91 -9.45 2.45
C PHE A 110 -19.17 -8.21 1.58
N THR A 111 -20.39 -7.77 1.55
CA THR A 111 -20.70 -6.50 0.95
C THR A 111 -20.29 -5.43 1.92
N MET A 112 -19.13 -4.85 1.69
CA MET A 112 -18.77 -3.62 2.38
C MET A 112 -19.85 -2.58 2.13
N PRO A 113 -20.34 -1.92 3.17
CA PRO A 113 -21.22 -0.78 2.97
C PRO A 113 -20.47 0.28 2.16
N TYR A 114 -21.11 0.84 1.18
CA TYR A 114 -20.57 1.88 0.34
C TYR A 114 -21.48 3.10 0.32
N ILE A 115 -20.91 4.25 0.11
CA ILE A 115 -21.71 5.47 -0.06
C ILE A 115 -22.33 5.44 -1.44
N SER A 116 -23.65 5.27 -1.50
CA SER A 116 -24.40 5.19 -2.76
C SER A 116 -24.93 6.54 -3.24
N ALA A 117 -25.09 7.50 -2.34
CA ALA A 117 -25.49 8.87 -2.68
C ALA A 117 -25.02 9.85 -1.61
N VAL A 118 -24.66 11.05 -2.04
CA VAL A 118 -24.34 12.20 -1.17
C VAL A 118 -25.17 13.38 -1.64
N THR A 119 -25.90 13.97 -0.71
CA THR A 119 -26.64 15.23 -0.92
C THR A 119 -26.23 16.23 0.16
N ASN A 120 -26.57 17.50 -0.03
CA ASN A 120 -26.26 18.52 0.98
C ASN A 120 -26.91 18.15 2.34
N GLY A 121 -26.08 17.82 3.32
CA GLY A 121 -26.50 17.45 4.68
C GLY A 121 -26.82 15.97 4.89
N SER A 122 -26.67 15.08 3.89
CA SER A 122 -26.87 13.65 4.09
C SER A 122 -26.01 12.78 3.16
N ALA A 123 -25.66 11.59 3.63
CA ALA A 123 -25.04 10.55 2.84
C ALA A 123 -25.84 9.25 3.00
N THR A 124 -26.16 8.60 1.89
CA THR A 124 -26.79 7.29 1.91
C THR A 124 -25.74 6.21 1.88
N ILE A 125 -25.77 5.34 2.89
CA ILE A 125 -24.89 4.19 2.98
C ILE A 125 -25.69 2.95 2.59
N SER A 126 -25.26 2.28 1.55
CA SER A 126 -25.91 1.08 1.03
C SER A 126 -25.06 -0.15 1.27
N HIS A 127 -25.68 -1.27 1.48
CA HIS A 127 -25.05 -2.58 1.49
C HIS A 127 -25.96 -3.55 0.72
N LEU A 128 -25.39 -4.58 0.13
CA LEU A 128 -26.19 -5.65 -0.45
C LEU A 128 -26.90 -6.44 0.67
N ALA A 129 -28.09 -6.93 0.39
CA ALA A 129 -28.87 -7.68 1.36
C ALA A 129 -28.06 -8.87 1.92
N ASN A 130 -27.99 -8.93 3.23
CA ASN A 130 -27.27 -9.96 3.95
C ASN A 130 -28.28 -10.81 4.72
N THR A 131 -28.17 -12.12 4.57
CA THR A 131 -29.06 -13.08 5.27
C THR A 131 -28.59 -13.40 6.69
N VAL A 132 -27.46 -12.86 7.14
CA VAL A 132 -26.95 -13.08 8.49
C VAL A 132 -27.55 -12.06 9.45
N SER A 133 -28.36 -12.51 10.39
CA SER A 133 -28.90 -11.67 11.47
C SER A 133 -27.81 -11.32 12.49
N GLY A 134 -27.82 -10.09 13.01
CA GLY A 134 -26.98 -9.66 14.12
C GLY A 134 -25.73 -8.88 13.74
N MET A 135 -25.57 -8.44 12.51
CA MET A 135 -24.50 -7.49 12.14
C MET A 135 -24.81 -6.09 12.60
N THR A 136 -23.88 -5.48 13.33
CA THR A 136 -23.94 -4.07 13.73
C THR A 136 -22.83 -3.30 13.05
N TYR A 137 -23.18 -2.21 12.37
CA TYR A 137 -22.22 -1.30 11.77
C TYR A 137 -22.07 -0.05 12.62
N LYS A 138 -20.85 0.37 12.89
CA LYS A 138 -20.56 1.66 13.53
C LYS A 138 -20.07 2.64 12.47
N TYR A 139 -20.68 3.82 12.44
CA TYR A 139 -20.29 4.91 11.56
C TYR A 139 -19.71 6.07 12.38
N ILE A 140 -18.71 6.70 11.87
CA ILE A 140 -18.20 7.98 12.38
C ILE A 140 -18.41 8.99 11.25
N ILE A 141 -19.27 9.98 11.51
CA ILE A 141 -19.44 11.12 10.61
C ILE A 141 -18.53 12.22 11.15
N VAL A 142 -17.53 12.58 10.38
CA VAL A 142 -16.65 13.73 10.67
C VAL A 142 -17.17 14.89 9.82
N GLY A 143 -17.71 15.91 10.48
CA GLY A 143 -18.14 17.16 9.86
C GLY A 143 -16.98 18.16 9.69
#